data_1c2435f529cd21c030b952b0d9afb2c2
#
_entry.id   1c2435f529cd21c030b952b0d9afb2c2
#
_cell.length_a   1.000
_cell.length_b   1.000
_cell.length_c   1.000
_cell.angle_alpha   90.00
_cell.angle_beta   90.00
_cell.angle_gamma   90.00
#
_symmetry.space_group_name_H-M   'P 1'
#
loop_
_entity.id
_entity.type
_entity.pdbx_description
1 polymer ?
#
loop_
_entity_poly.entity_id
_entity_poly.type
_entity_poly.pdbx_seq_one_letter_code
_entity_poly.pdbx_strand_id
1 'polypeptide(L)'
;MKKKHFPSMKTLLVVVQLALVSSLLFTSTDLKAQANWEVGMRFGDDIAIDATIPIGATPRIHPAIYFDRFGIGGYFDWMFALSDGPTGLKFYPGVGPEFFFQNSFDFHIAGNFGAEYSFDFPLTIAFDWRPGFAVTEGFDFKTSNWGFSARFRFGEGVSLKKVD
;
A
#
# COMPACT_ATOMS: atom_id res chain seq x y z
N MET A 1 -32.78 12.57 40.75
CA MET A 1 -31.41 12.26 40.33
C MET A 1 -31.45 11.65 38.93
N LYS A 2 -30.95 12.37 37.90
CA LYS A 2 -30.86 11.82 36.52
C LYS A 2 -29.65 10.88 36.43
N LYS A 3 -29.89 9.59 36.12
CA LYS A 3 -28.84 8.61 35.88
C LYS A 3 -28.07 9.04 34.61
N LYS A 4 -26.81 9.38 34.72
CA LYS A 4 -25.90 9.58 33.57
C LYS A 4 -25.69 8.22 32.90
N HIS A 5 -26.20 8.09 31.68
CA HIS A 5 -25.95 6.93 30.85
C HIS A 5 -24.55 7.05 30.25
N PHE A 6 -23.60 6.25 30.73
CA PHE A 6 -22.31 6.12 30.07
C PHE A 6 -22.46 5.24 28.83
N PRO A 7 -21.87 5.64 27.70
CA PRO A 7 -21.89 4.81 26.51
C PRO A 7 -21.19 3.47 26.77
N SER A 8 -21.69 2.40 26.19
CA SER A 8 -21.05 1.09 26.31
C SER A 8 -19.64 1.11 25.71
N MET A 9 -18.76 0.24 26.21
CA MET A 9 -17.37 0.14 25.71
C MET A 9 -17.31 -0.12 24.19
N LYS A 10 -18.30 -0.85 23.64
CA LYS A 10 -18.46 -1.06 22.19
C LYS A 10 -18.78 0.24 21.45
N THR A 11 -19.66 1.07 22.01
CA THR A 11 -20.01 2.38 21.44
C THR A 11 -18.83 3.35 21.47
N LEU A 12 -18.03 3.32 22.53
CA LEU A 12 -16.82 4.13 22.66
C LEU A 12 -15.77 3.73 21.61
N LEU A 13 -15.58 2.43 21.37
CA LEU A 13 -14.66 1.88 20.38
C LEU A 13 -15.05 2.30 18.94
N VAL A 14 -16.33 2.23 18.61
CA VAL A 14 -16.85 2.67 17.30
C VAL A 14 -16.66 4.18 17.10
N VAL A 15 -16.90 4.98 18.13
CA VAL A 15 -16.71 6.45 18.05
C VAL A 15 -15.23 6.80 17.88
N VAL A 16 -14.32 6.11 18.57
CA VAL A 16 -12.87 6.31 18.43
C VAL A 16 -12.40 5.90 17.02
N GLN A 17 -12.91 4.78 16.48
CA GLN A 17 -12.59 4.36 15.11
C GLN A 17 -13.12 5.36 14.06
N LEU A 18 -14.36 5.85 14.22
CA LEU A 18 -14.93 6.88 13.36
C LEU A 18 -14.16 8.21 13.44
N ALA A 19 -13.71 8.60 14.63
CA ALA A 19 -12.89 9.80 14.83
C ALA A 19 -11.50 9.66 14.19
N LEU A 20 -10.87 8.47 14.28
CA LEU A 20 -9.59 8.17 13.62
C LEU A 20 -9.74 8.19 12.08
N VAL A 21 -10.78 7.57 11.54
CA VAL A 21 -11.06 7.58 10.09
C VAL A 21 -11.37 9.01 9.61
N SER A 22 -12.15 9.79 10.37
CA SER A 22 -12.45 11.17 9.99
C SER A 22 -11.22 12.08 10.08
N SER A 23 -10.32 11.90 11.04
CA SER A 23 -9.08 12.69 11.12
C SER A 23 -8.14 12.43 9.93
N LEU A 24 -8.14 11.22 9.37
CA LEU A 24 -7.42 10.87 8.15
C LEU A 24 -8.00 11.54 6.89
N LEU A 25 -9.31 11.83 6.88
CA LEU A 25 -10.00 12.48 5.75
C LEU A 25 -9.86 14.01 5.75
N PHE A 26 -9.53 14.64 6.89
CA PHE A 26 -9.46 16.09 7.02
C PHE A 26 -8.05 16.70 6.97
N THR A 27 -7.01 15.91 6.74
CA THR A 27 -5.68 16.43 6.40
C THR A 27 -5.59 16.77 4.90
N SER A 28 -6.50 17.59 4.42
CA SER A 28 -6.38 18.22 3.10
C SER A 28 -5.38 19.38 3.18
N THR A 29 -4.12 19.09 3.31
CA THR A 29 -3.06 20.00 2.88
C THR A 29 -3.03 19.97 1.36
N ASP A 30 -2.89 21.14 0.73
CA ASP A 30 -2.83 21.35 -0.72
C ASP A 30 -2.05 20.25 -1.44
N LEU A 31 -2.78 19.24 -1.94
CA LEU A 31 -2.24 18.15 -2.76
C LEU A 31 -1.97 18.68 -4.18
N LYS A 32 -1.07 19.65 -4.29
CA LYS A 32 -0.26 19.86 -5.51
C LYS A 32 0.90 18.86 -5.53
N ALA A 33 0.71 17.66 -5.02
CA ALA A 33 1.55 16.56 -5.37
C ALA A 33 1.18 16.21 -6.82
N GLN A 34 2.11 16.38 -7.73
CA GLN A 34 2.08 15.75 -9.05
C GLN A 34 1.90 14.26 -8.77
N ALA A 35 0.64 13.81 -8.85
CA ALA A 35 0.28 12.45 -8.49
C ALA A 35 0.75 11.52 -9.61
N ASN A 36 2.03 11.17 -9.57
CA ASN A 36 2.58 10.11 -10.40
C ASN A 36 2.08 8.79 -9.86
N TRP A 37 0.91 8.34 -10.32
CA TRP A 37 0.46 7.00 -10.06
C TRP A 37 1.20 6.01 -10.97
N GLU A 38 1.38 4.80 -10.49
CA GLU A 38 2.13 3.76 -11.19
C GLU A 38 1.27 2.50 -11.32
N VAL A 39 1.43 1.78 -12.42
CA VAL A 39 0.85 0.46 -12.63
C VAL A 39 1.89 -0.45 -13.27
N GLY A 40 1.92 -1.70 -12.85
CA GLY A 40 2.83 -2.69 -13.41
C GLY A 40 2.52 -4.10 -12.96
N MET A 41 3.51 -4.96 -13.15
CA MET A 41 3.45 -6.36 -12.79
C MET A 41 4.40 -6.65 -11.64
N ARG A 42 3.96 -7.50 -10.73
CA ARG A 42 4.76 -8.12 -9.68
C ARG A 42 4.96 -9.59 -10.00
N PHE A 43 6.19 -10.07 -9.87
CA PHE A 43 6.61 -11.44 -10.08
C PHE A 43 7.33 -11.95 -8.84
N GLY A 44 7.09 -13.17 -8.43
CA GLY A 44 7.71 -13.79 -7.26
C GLY A 44 6.89 -14.97 -6.79
N ASP A 45 6.70 -15.06 -5.48
CA ASP A 45 5.89 -16.13 -4.88
C ASP A 45 4.41 -16.02 -5.30
N ASP A 46 3.92 -14.80 -5.56
CA ASP A 46 2.62 -14.55 -6.18
C ASP A 46 2.80 -13.60 -7.38
N ILE A 47 2.11 -13.87 -8.49
CA ILE A 47 2.04 -12.97 -9.65
C ILE A 47 0.85 -12.03 -9.44
N ALA A 48 1.09 -10.71 -9.60
CA ALA A 48 0.06 -9.71 -9.41
C ALA A 48 0.18 -8.53 -10.41
N ILE A 49 -0.93 -7.83 -10.64
CA ILE A 49 -0.90 -6.43 -11.07
C ILE A 49 -0.79 -5.58 -9.82
N ASP A 50 0.23 -4.74 -9.79
CA ASP A 50 0.49 -3.77 -8.73
C ASP A 50 0.23 -2.35 -9.24
N ALA A 51 -0.40 -1.53 -8.41
CA ALA A 51 -0.47 -0.10 -8.66
C ALA A 51 -0.04 0.68 -7.40
N THR A 52 0.46 1.90 -7.57
CA THR A 52 0.74 2.79 -6.45
C THR A 52 0.14 4.17 -6.72
N ILE A 53 -0.51 4.72 -5.70
CA ILE A 53 -1.22 6.00 -5.76
C ILE A 53 -0.74 6.85 -4.60
N PRO A 54 0.11 7.87 -4.83
CA PRO A 54 0.51 8.80 -3.78
C PRO A 54 -0.69 9.58 -3.26
N ILE A 55 -0.83 9.64 -1.94
CA ILE A 55 -1.88 10.40 -1.26
C ILE A 55 -1.32 11.50 -0.36
N GLY A 56 -0.02 11.71 -0.40
CA GLY A 56 0.71 12.73 0.35
C GLY A 56 2.19 12.75 0.00
N ALA A 57 2.98 13.45 0.78
CA ALA A 57 4.43 13.56 0.57
C ALA A 57 5.15 12.21 0.80
N THR A 58 4.71 11.45 1.78
CA THR A 58 5.28 10.15 2.14
C THR A 58 4.28 9.00 2.00
N PRO A 59 2.96 9.13 2.33
CA PRO A 59 2.04 8.01 2.26
C PRO A 59 1.55 7.76 0.83
N ARG A 60 1.34 6.47 0.52
CA ARG A 60 0.68 6.02 -0.71
C ARG A 60 -0.25 4.84 -0.44
N ILE A 61 -1.24 4.66 -1.29
CA ILE A 61 -2.04 3.45 -1.39
C ILE A 61 -1.41 2.54 -2.44
N HIS A 62 -1.32 1.25 -2.14
CA HIS A 62 -0.69 0.25 -3.00
C HIS A 62 -1.66 -0.93 -3.19
N PRO A 63 -2.61 -0.83 -4.14
CA PRO A 63 -3.50 -1.93 -4.48
C PRO A 63 -2.77 -2.99 -5.32
N ALA A 64 -3.16 -4.26 -5.13
CA ALA A 64 -2.69 -5.42 -5.87
C ALA A 64 -3.84 -6.33 -6.27
N ILE A 65 -3.75 -6.95 -7.45
CA ILE A 65 -4.64 -8.01 -7.92
C ILE A 65 -3.78 -9.24 -8.18
N TYR A 66 -3.99 -10.28 -7.39
CA TYR A 66 -3.25 -11.54 -7.46
C TYR A 66 -3.90 -12.51 -8.42
N PHE A 67 -3.10 -13.22 -9.22
CA PHE A 67 -3.59 -14.18 -10.20
C PHE A 67 -3.49 -15.62 -9.71
N ASP A 68 -2.38 -15.99 -9.06
CA ASP A 68 -2.11 -17.37 -8.68
C ASP A 68 -3.11 -17.93 -7.66
N ARG A 69 -3.55 -17.08 -6.74
CA ARG A 69 -4.55 -17.43 -5.72
C ARG A 69 -5.86 -16.66 -5.88
N PHE A 70 -6.08 -16.05 -7.03
CA PHE A 70 -7.17 -15.12 -7.29
C PHE A 70 -7.57 -14.29 -6.05
N GLY A 71 -7.04 -13.11 -5.96
CA GLY A 71 -7.22 -12.26 -4.77
C GLY A 71 -6.97 -10.79 -5.03
N ILE A 72 -7.28 -9.99 -4.05
CA ILE A 72 -7.00 -8.55 -4.04
C ILE A 72 -6.29 -8.17 -2.75
N GLY A 73 -5.38 -7.23 -2.83
CA GLY A 73 -4.70 -6.63 -1.70
C GLY A 73 -4.75 -5.12 -1.76
N GLY A 74 -4.58 -4.48 -0.62
CA GLY A 74 -4.45 -3.03 -0.56
C GLY A 74 -3.60 -2.64 0.63
N TYR A 75 -2.49 -1.97 0.38
CA TYR A 75 -1.56 -1.58 1.42
C TYR A 75 -1.49 -0.08 1.55
N PHE A 76 -1.19 0.34 2.76
CA PHE A 76 -0.81 1.70 3.07
C PHE A 76 0.69 1.71 3.34
N ASP A 77 1.44 2.30 2.41
CA ASP A 77 2.90 2.37 2.48
C ASP A 77 3.35 3.77 2.91
N TRP A 78 4.46 3.84 3.64
CA TRP A 78 5.17 5.07 3.95
C TRP A 78 6.50 5.10 3.22
N MET A 79 6.74 6.14 2.42
CA MET A 79 7.92 6.26 1.57
C MET A 79 9.05 7.01 2.27
N PHE A 80 10.25 6.44 2.27
CA PHE A 80 11.45 7.04 2.84
C PHE A 80 12.58 7.06 1.81
N ALA A 81 13.13 8.23 1.55
CA ALA A 81 14.36 8.38 0.78
C ALA A 81 15.56 8.47 1.73
N LEU A 82 16.70 7.93 1.33
CA LEU A 82 17.96 8.11 2.06
C LEU A 82 18.55 9.48 1.73
N SER A 83 18.93 10.24 2.76
CA SER A 83 19.49 11.60 2.59
C SER A 83 20.76 11.61 1.74
N ASP A 84 21.61 10.59 1.87
CA ASP A 84 22.88 10.44 1.15
C ASP A 84 22.86 9.29 0.14
N GLY A 85 21.66 8.79 -0.20
CA GLY A 85 21.48 7.67 -1.13
C GLY A 85 21.39 8.10 -2.59
N PRO A 86 21.39 7.12 -3.51
CA PRO A 86 21.15 7.40 -4.92
C PRO A 86 19.80 8.08 -5.14
N THR A 87 19.78 9.11 -5.97
CA THR A 87 18.53 9.76 -6.40
C THR A 87 17.60 8.71 -7.02
N GLY A 88 16.35 8.64 -6.54
CA GLY A 88 15.37 7.67 -7.01
C GLY A 88 15.22 6.41 -6.14
N LEU A 89 16.19 6.11 -5.25
CA LEU A 89 16.08 5.00 -4.31
C LEU A 89 15.22 5.39 -3.11
N LYS A 90 14.20 4.58 -2.85
CA LYS A 90 13.30 4.75 -1.69
C LYS A 90 13.03 3.41 -1.04
N PHE A 91 12.76 3.46 0.26
CA PHE A 91 12.32 2.32 1.05
C PHE A 91 10.89 2.57 1.53
N TYR A 92 10.14 1.50 1.73
CA TYR A 92 8.80 1.61 2.26
C TYR A 92 8.43 0.44 3.17
N PRO A 93 8.05 0.69 4.41
CA PRO A 93 7.20 -0.18 5.19
C PRO A 93 5.74 0.12 4.87
N GLY A 94 4.93 -0.91 4.86
CA GLY A 94 3.48 -0.80 4.66
C GLY A 94 2.74 -1.93 5.38
N VAL A 95 1.44 -1.79 5.46
CA VAL A 95 0.53 -2.78 6.02
C VAL A 95 -0.83 -2.68 5.34
N GLY A 96 -1.51 -3.81 5.20
CA GLY A 96 -2.84 -3.81 4.63
C GLY A 96 -3.52 -5.17 4.60
N PRO A 97 -4.80 -5.19 4.20
CA PRO A 97 -5.57 -6.41 4.02
C PRO A 97 -5.29 -7.08 2.68
N GLU A 98 -5.35 -8.41 2.69
CA GLU A 98 -5.39 -9.25 1.50
C GLU A 98 -6.61 -10.18 1.58
N PHE A 99 -7.28 -10.35 0.47
CA PHE A 99 -8.45 -11.21 0.33
C PHE A 99 -8.22 -12.18 -0.82
N PHE A 100 -8.29 -13.48 -0.55
CA PHE A 100 -8.16 -14.54 -1.54
C PHE A 100 -9.46 -15.31 -1.66
N PHE A 101 -9.80 -15.76 -2.88
CA PHE A 101 -11.10 -16.36 -3.19
C PHE A 101 -10.99 -17.74 -3.86
N GLN A 102 -9.77 -18.23 -4.06
CA GLN A 102 -9.55 -19.55 -4.64
C GLN A 102 -9.83 -20.64 -3.58
N ASN A 103 -10.69 -21.58 -3.84
CA ASN A 103 -11.11 -22.69 -2.98
C ASN A 103 -11.94 -22.31 -1.73
N SER A 104 -11.57 -21.29 -0.99
CA SER A 104 -12.29 -20.73 0.15
C SER A 104 -11.96 -19.25 0.29
N PHE A 105 -12.81 -18.52 1.01
CA PHE A 105 -12.49 -17.14 1.37
C PHE A 105 -11.40 -17.14 2.44
N ASP A 106 -10.30 -16.47 2.14
CA ASP A 106 -9.19 -16.31 3.06
C ASP A 106 -8.82 -14.83 3.22
N PHE A 107 -8.76 -14.38 4.47
CA PHE A 107 -8.44 -13.01 4.84
C PHE A 107 -7.12 -12.96 5.57
N HIS A 108 -6.20 -12.14 5.06
CA HIS A 108 -4.90 -11.87 5.68
C HIS A 108 -4.76 -10.40 6.07
N ILE A 109 -3.98 -10.16 7.10
CA ILE A 109 -3.36 -8.88 7.38
C ILE A 109 -1.88 -9.04 7.07
N ALA A 110 -1.40 -8.31 6.06
CA ALA A 110 -0.04 -8.45 5.57
C ALA A 110 0.76 -7.16 5.73
N GLY A 111 2.05 -7.32 6.04
CA GLY A 111 3.03 -6.26 5.88
C GLY A 111 3.40 -6.09 4.41
N ASN A 112 3.96 -4.94 4.05
CA ASN A 112 4.54 -4.69 2.73
C ASN A 112 5.84 -3.91 2.93
N PHE A 113 6.97 -4.60 2.85
CA PHE A 113 8.28 -4.02 3.10
C PHE A 113 9.11 -4.10 1.83
N GLY A 114 9.57 -2.97 1.31
CA GLY A 114 10.28 -2.99 0.06
C GLY A 114 11.25 -1.84 -0.14
N ALA A 115 12.01 -1.99 -1.21
CA ALA A 115 12.87 -0.98 -1.78
C ALA A 115 12.47 -0.78 -3.24
N GLU A 116 12.45 0.46 -3.70
CA GLU A 116 12.18 0.78 -5.09
C GLU A 116 13.19 1.78 -5.63
N TYR A 117 13.44 1.67 -6.92
CA TYR A 117 14.24 2.61 -7.66
C TYR A 117 13.45 3.19 -8.82
N SER A 118 13.27 4.51 -8.80
CA SER A 118 12.60 5.27 -9.86
C SER A 118 13.65 5.83 -10.81
N PHE A 119 13.60 5.39 -12.06
CA PHE A 119 14.51 5.88 -13.12
C PHE A 119 14.13 7.29 -13.60
N ASP A 120 15.01 7.95 -14.34
CA ASP A 120 14.72 9.25 -14.98
C ASP A 120 13.68 9.13 -16.11
N PHE A 121 13.53 7.94 -16.70
CA PHE A 121 12.42 7.60 -17.59
C PHE A 121 11.26 6.97 -16.78
N PRO A 122 10.04 6.87 -17.33
CA PRO A 122 8.84 6.52 -16.55
C PRO A 122 8.75 5.04 -16.15
N LEU A 123 9.80 4.50 -15.55
CA LEU A 123 9.87 3.15 -15.01
C LEU A 123 10.29 3.22 -13.53
N THR A 124 9.63 2.41 -12.71
CA THR A 124 10.04 2.10 -11.35
C THR A 124 10.18 0.59 -11.21
N ILE A 125 11.31 0.15 -10.65
CA ILE A 125 11.49 -1.24 -10.23
C ILE A 125 11.43 -1.32 -8.71
N ALA A 126 10.89 -2.39 -8.18
CA ALA A 126 10.84 -2.61 -6.74
C ALA A 126 11.10 -4.08 -6.39
N PHE A 127 11.62 -4.28 -5.20
CA PHE A 127 11.71 -5.59 -4.57
C PHE A 127 11.03 -5.49 -3.22
N ASP A 128 10.10 -6.39 -2.92
CA ASP A 128 9.30 -6.35 -1.70
C ASP A 128 9.13 -7.73 -1.06
N TRP A 129 8.81 -7.68 0.22
CA TRP A 129 8.45 -8.80 1.06
C TRP A 129 7.13 -8.51 1.75
N ARG A 130 6.16 -9.42 1.60
CA ARG A 130 4.79 -9.28 2.12
C ARG A 130 4.46 -10.40 3.11
N PRO A 131 5.02 -10.39 4.33
CA PRO A 131 4.64 -11.35 5.37
C PRO A 131 3.20 -11.12 5.80
N GLY A 132 2.42 -12.18 5.98
CA GLY A 132 1.01 -12.07 6.32
C GLY A 132 0.55 -13.02 7.42
N PHE A 133 -0.48 -12.58 8.15
CA PHE A 133 -1.25 -13.40 9.07
C PHE A 133 -2.55 -13.82 8.40
N ALA A 134 -2.75 -15.13 8.21
CA ALA A 134 -4.03 -15.68 7.82
C ALA A 134 -4.97 -15.62 9.03
N VAL A 135 -6.03 -14.80 8.94
CA VAL A 135 -6.97 -14.59 10.05
C VAL A 135 -8.06 -15.67 10.06
N THR A 136 -8.47 -16.12 8.88
CA THR A 136 -9.55 -17.11 8.70
C THR A 136 -9.10 -18.54 8.89
N GLU A 137 -7.82 -18.85 8.68
CA GLU A 137 -7.25 -20.21 8.77
C GLU A 137 -6.55 -20.51 10.10
N GLY A 138 -6.94 -19.87 11.22
CA GLY A 138 -6.41 -20.19 12.54
C GLY A 138 -5.15 -19.45 12.96
N PHE A 139 -4.95 -18.23 12.48
CA PHE A 139 -3.81 -17.37 12.82
C PHE A 139 -2.44 -17.94 12.39
N ASP A 140 -2.37 -18.48 11.18
CA ASP A 140 -1.11 -18.92 10.61
C ASP A 140 -0.27 -17.76 10.06
N PHE A 141 1.03 -17.76 10.38
CA PHE A 141 1.95 -16.71 9.92
C PHE A 141 2.72 -17.16 8.69
N LYS A 142 2.48 -16.52 7.55
CA LYS A 142 3.14 -16.78 6.28
C LYS A 142 4.32 -15.80 6.11
N THR A 143 5.54 -16.32 6.13
CA THR A 143 6.77 -15.54 5.99
C THR A 143 7.26 -15.44 4.54
N SER A 144 6.88 -16.37 3.67
CA SER A 144 7.13 -16.31 2.24
C SER A 144 6.16 -15.30 1.61
N ASN A 145 6.53 -14.61 0.67
CA ASN A 145 5.88 -13.76 -0.31
C ASN A 145 6.83 -12.65 -0.73
N TRP A 146 7.92 -13.06 -1.34
CA TRP A 146 8.87 -12.16 -1.97
C TRP A 146 8.47 -11.86 -3.39
N GLY A 147 8.73 -10.64 -3.85
CA GLY A 147 8.41 -10.26 -5.21
C GLY A 147 9.28 -9.15 -5.76
N PHE A 148 9.37 -9.13 -7.08
CA PHE A 148 9.97 -8.08 -7.86
C PHE A 148 8.89 -7.43 -8.73
N SER A 149 8.79 -6.10 -8.71
CA SER A 149 7.81 -5.34 -9.48
C SER A 149 8.48 -4.44 -10.50
N ALA A 150 7.85 -4.31 -11.66
CA ALA A 150 8.18 -3.31 -12.66
C ALA A 150 6.90 -2.51 -12.96
N ARG A 151 6.93 -1.21 -12.67
CA ARG A 151 5.78 -0.31 -12.78
C ARG A 151 6.08 0.87 -13.71
N PHE A 152 5.11 1.21 -14.53
CA PHE A 152 5.15 2.41 -15.37
C PHE A 152 4.48 3.56 -14.63
N ARG A 153 5.13 4.73 -14.63
CA ARG A 153 4.64 5.97 -14.01
C ARG A 153 3.80 6.77 -14.98
N PHE A 154 2.62 7.20 -14.51
CA PHE A 154 1.71 8.07 -15.22
C PHE A 154 1.55 9.38 -14.44
N GLY A 155 1.47 10.52 -15.14
CA GLY A 155 1.26 11.83 -14.53
C GLY A 155 1.99 12.95 -15.27
N GLU A 156 1.72 14.20 -14.89
CA GLU A 156 2.34 15.39 -15.46
C GLU A 156 3.80 15.55 -15.00
N GLY A 157 4.69 14.78 -15.52
CA GLY A 157 6.12 14.84 -15.16
C GLY A 157 6.99 14.06 -16.12
N VAL A 158 6.36 13.27 -17.00
CA VAL A 158 7.05 12.65 -18.12
C VAL A 158 7.21 13.68 -19.24
N SER A 159 7.96 14.75 -18.97
CA SER A 159 8.49 15.60 -20.05
C SER A 159 9.52 14.75 -20.78
N LEU A 160 9.08 14.09 -21.84
CA LEU A 160 10.02 13.63 -22.86
C LEU A 160 10.77 14.91 -23.32
N LYS A 161 12.00 15.05 -22.86
CA LYS A 161 12.88 16.10 -23.35
C LYS A 161 12.92 15.98 -24.86
N LYS A 162 12.30 16.94 -25.55
CA LYS A 162 12.34 16.99 -27.01
C LYS A 162 13.81 17.01 -27.39
N VAL A 163 14.28 16.00 -28.07
CA VAL A 163 15.61 15.99 -28.67
C VAL A 163 15.47 16.90 -29.87
N ASP A 164 16.02 18.14 -29.74
CA ASP A 164 16.23 19.07 -30.84
C ASP A 164 17.42 18.60 -31.72
#